data_88374018df05bcaec2b1f79be358767b
#
_entry.id   88374018df05bcaec2b1f79be358767b
#
_cell.length_a   1.000
_cell.length_b   1.000
_cell.length_c   1.000
_cell.angle_alpha   90.00
_cell.angle_beta   90.00
_cell.angle_gamma   90.00
#
_symmetry.space_group_name_H-M   'P 1'
#
loop_
_entity.id
_entity.type
_entity.pdbx_description
1 polymer ?
#
loop_
_entity_poly.entity_id
_entity_poly.type
_entity_poly.pdbx_seq_one_letter_code
_entity_poly.pdbx_strand_id
1 'polypeptide(L)'
;MKFIIKLFPEITIKSQSVRLRFIKILNGNIRNILKTIDEEIKVVRHWDHIVVRSKREELKPVIAEELTRIPGIHHILAVEEHSYTDVHNIFEQTLELYRDRLEGKTFCVRAKRRGKHDFSSQDVERYVGGGLNQHIATASVKLTHPQVTVNLEIEDDRLLMVTERREGIGGFPIGTQEDVLSLISGGFDSGVSSYMLMRRGCRVHYCFFNLGGAAHEIGVRQVAHYLWNRFGRSHRVRFIAIDFEPVVGEILENIDDGQMGVVLKRMMVRAASMVAERYGVQALVTGEALGQVSSQTLTNLRLIDNASDTLILRPLISHDKEHIINLAREIGTEDLARTMPEYCGGISKSQTVKAIKSRIHAEEENFDFSVLERVVQEASNLDIREIAEQATRDVVEVETVAAFSENDTILDIRSIDEQD
;
A
#
# COMPACT_ATOMS: atom_id res chain seq x y z
N MET A 1 -22.23 -15.35 -2.07
CA MET A 1 -21.51 -14.79 -0.90
C MET A 1 -21.86 -13.34 -0.60
N LYS A 2 -21.71 -12.93 0.65
CA LYS A 2 -21.94 -11.55 1.09
C LYS A 2 -20.84 -11.12 2.06
N PHE A 3 -20.30 -9.90 1.86
CA PHE A 3 -19.40 -9.25 2.81
C PHE A 3 -19.99 -7.94 3.32
N ILE A 4 -19.82 -7.67 4.61
CA ILE A 4 -20.10 -6.39 5.25
C ILE A 4 -18.76 -5.73 5.54
N ILE A 5 -18.56 -4.55 4.98
CA ILE A 5 -17.32 -3.80 5.09
C ILE A 5 -17.50 -2.69 6.11
N LYS A 6 -16.74 -2.76 7.18
CA LYS A 6 -16.77 -1.75 8.25
C LYS A 6 -15.71 -0.69 7.97
N LEU A 7 -16.13 0.55 8.11
CA LEU A 7 -15.31 1.73 7.84
C LEU A 7 -14.23 1.93 8.91
N PHE A 8 -13.10 2.49 8.52
CA PHE A 8 -12.08 2.87 9.49
C PHE A 8 -12.62 3.92 10.48
N PRO A 9 -12.38 3.78 11.79
CA PRO A 9 -13.01 4.61 12.81
C PRO A 9 -12.87 6.11 12.61
N GLU A 10 -11.71 6.58 12.14
CA GLU A 10 -11.49 8.00 11.85
C GLU A 10 -12.44 8.56 10.77
N ILE A 11 -13.02 7.73 9.91
CA ILE A 11 -14.04 8.14 8.93
C ILE A 11 -15.36 8.39 9.64
N THR A 12 -15.70 7.55 10.62
CA THR A 12 -17.01 7.59 11.29
C THR A 12 -17.19 8.80 12.21
N ILE A 13 -16.09 9.33 12.75
CA ILE A 13 -16.09 10.52 13.62
C ILE A 13 -16.08 11.85 12.85
N LYS A 14 -15.91 11.83 11.52
CA LYS A 14 -15.97 13.03 10.69
C LYS A 14 -17.39 13.62 10.67
N SER A 15 -17.51 14.91 10.31
CA SER A 15 -18.82 15.52 10.04
C SER A 15 -19.62 14.72 9.00
N GLN A 16 -20.93 14.79 9.05
CA GLN A 16 -21.81 13.99 8.20
C GLN A 16 -21.48 14.14 6.70
N SER A 17 -21.25 15.37 6.24
CA SER A 17 -20.93 15.66 4.83
C SER A 17 -19.60 15.01 4.40
N VAL A 18 -18.56 15.15 5.22
CA VAL A 18 -17.23 14.56 4.96
C VAL A 18 -17.30 13.03 5.00
N ARG A 19 -17.99 12.46 5.99
CA ARG A 19 -18.19 11.02 6.10
C ARG A 19 -18.89 10.45 4.86
N LEU A 20 -19.98 11.06 4.42
CA LEU A 20 -20.72 10.61 3.23
C LEU A 20 -19.87 10.71 1.96
N ARG A 21 -19.05 11.76 1.82
CA ARG A 21 -18.07 11.89 0.73
C ARG A 21 -17.05 10.72 0.77
N PHE A 22 -16.47 10.43 1.93
CA PHE A 22 -15.48 9.35 2.09
C PHE A 22 -16.08 7.99 1.79
N ILE A 23 -17.29 7.71 2.27
CA ILE A 23 -18.00 6.45 1.96
C ILE A 23 -18.28 6.33 0.46
N LYS A 24 -18.67 7.43 -0.20
CA LYS A 24 -18.89 7.44 -1.67
C LYS A 24 -17.60 7.09 -2.43
N ILE A 25 -16.48 7.69 -2.04
CA ILE A 25 -15.16 7.42 -2.64
C ILE A 25 -14.77 5.96 -2.40
N LEU A 26 -14.86 5.47 -1.15
CA LEU A 26 -14.54 4.08 -0.83
C LEU A 26 -15.39 3.10 -1.63
N ASN A 27 -16.68 3.35 -1.75
CA ASN A 27 -17.58 2.52 -2.57
C ASN A 27 -17.15 2.47 -4.04
N GLY A 28 -16.69 3.61 -4.58
CA GLY A 28 -16.12 3.69 -5.93
C GLY A 28 -14.84 2.87 -6.06
N ASN A 29 -13.91 3.01 -5.09
CA ASN A 29 -12.64 2.28 -5.07
C ASN A 29 -12.86 0.76 -5.02
N ILE A 30 -13.73 0.29 -4.13
CA ILE A 30 -14.10 -1.12 -4.02
C ILE A 30 -14.68 -1.62 -5.35
N ARG A 31 -15.62 -0.87 -5.95
CA ARG A 31 -16.22 -1.24 -7.24
C ARG A 31 -15.18 -1.32 -8.35
N ASN A 32 -14.29 -0.33 -8.46
CA ASN A 32 -13.25 -0.31 -9.50
C ASN A 32 -12.32 -1.52 -9.42
N ILE A 33 -11.94 -1.92 -8.20
CA ILE A 33 -11.07 -3.08 -7.99
C ILE A 33 -11.82 -4.39 -8.24
N LEU A 34 -12.99 -4.57 -7.63
CA LEU A 34 -13.68 -5.86 -7.68
C LEU A 34 -14.30 -6.17 -9.04
N LYS A 35 -14.65 -5.16 -9.84
CA LYS A 35 -15.12 -5.38 -11.22
C LYS A 35 -14.05 -5.96 -12.15
N THR A 36 -12.78 -5.88 -11.82
CA THR A 36 -11.72 -6.58 -12.58
C THR A 36 -11.69 -8.08 -12.29
N ILE A 37 -12.37 -8.53 -11.22
CA ILE A 37 -12.43 -9.92 -10.78
C ILE A 37 -13.78 -10.55 -11.19
N ASP A 38 -14.87 -9.80 -11.01
CA ASP A 38 -16.22 -10.23 -11.31
C ASP A 38 -17.08 -9.01 -11.72
N GLU A 39 -17.46 -8.93 -13.00
CA GLU A 39 -18.25 -7.81 -13.53
C GLU A 39 -19.66 -7.73 -12.91
N GLU A 40 -20.24 -8.86 -12.48
CA GLU A 40 -21.57 -8.93 -11.89
C GLU A 40 -21.60 -8.55 -10.40
N ILE A 41 -20.43 -8.27 -9.80
CA ILE A 41 -20.34 -7.96 -8.38
C ILE A 41 -21.13 -6.70 -8.01
N LYS A 42 -21.92 -6.80 -6.95
CA LYS A 42 -22.74 -5.69 -6.45
C LYS A 42 -22.10 -5.06 -5.23
N VAL A 43 -21.80 -3.78 -5.30
CA VAL A 43 -21.27 -2.97 -4.20
C VAL A 43 -22.31 -1.93 -3.82
N VAL A 44 -22.90 -2.07 -2.63
CA VAL A 44 -24.01 -1.24 -2.13
C VAL A 44 -23.56 -0.43 -0.93
N ARG A 45 -23.71 0.88 -1.01
CA ARG A 45 -23.37 1.82 0.05
C ARG A 45 -24.53 1.97 1.03
N HIS A 46 -24.24 1.84 2.31
CA HIS A 46 -25.07 2.25 3.43
C HIS A 46 -24.46 3.48 4.13
N TRP A 47 -25.12 4.00 5.15
CA TRP A 47 -24.67 5.19 5.86
C TRP A 47 -23.48 4.94 6.80
N ASP A 48 -23.27 3.71 7.25
CA ASP A 48 -22.26 3.28 8.22
C ASP A 48 -21.38 2.07 7.76
N HIS A 49 -21.72 1.47 6.62
CA HIS A 49 -21.01 0.33 6.06
C HIS A 49 -21.22 0.21 4.55
N ILE A 50 -20.48 -0.70 3.93
CA ILE A 50 -20.65 -1.07 2.52
C ILE A 50 -20.91 -2.58 2.46
N VAL A 51 -21.80 -3.00 1.59
CA VAL A 51 -22.11 -4.42 1.34
C VAL A 51 -21.61 -4.82 -0.03
N VAL A 52 -20.85 -5.90 -0.10
CA VAL A 52 -20.42 -6.55 -1.35
C VAL A 52 -21.14 -7.89 -1.48
N ARG A 53 -21.72 -8.14 -2.66
CA ARG A 53 -22.39 -9.41 -3.00
C ARG A 53 -21.90 -9.92 -4.34
N SER A 54 -21.58 -11.21 -4.41
CA SER A 54 -21.34 -11.95 -5.65
C SER A 54 -22.09 -13.27 -5.60
N LYS A 55 -22.43 -13.80 -6.76
CA LYS A 55 -23.04 -15.12 -6.92
C LYS A 55 -21.97 -16.23 -7.00
N ARG A 56 -20.71 -15.85 -7.27
CA ARG A 56 -19.60 -16.75 -7.49
C ARG A 56 -18.87 -17.06 -6.20
N GLU A 57 -19.29 -18.14 -5.52
CA GLU A 57 -18.74 -18.55 -4.20
C GLU A 57 -17.25 -18.89 -4.26
N GLU A 58 -16.76 -19.40 -5.40
CA GLU A 58 -15.37 -19.75 -5.63
C GLU A 58 -14.41 -18.55 -5.54
N LEU A 59 -14.92 -17.34 -5.75
CA LEU A 59 -14.13 -16.09 -5.66
C LEU A 59 -14.03 -15.54 -4.24
N LYS A 60 -14.68 -16.18 -3.25
CA LYS A 60 -14.71 -15.68 -1.86
C LYS A 60 -13.32 -15.41 -1.27
N PRO A 61 -12.31 -16.30 -1.40
CA PRO A 61 -10.97 -16.03 -0.87
C PRO A 61 -10.29 -14.84 -1.54
N VAL A 62 -10.39 -14.73 -2.86
CA VAL A 62 -9.76 -13.66 -3.64
C VAL A 62 -10.40 -12.31 -3.32
N ILE A 63 -11.73 -12.23 -3.29
CA ILE A 63 -12.44 -10.99 -2.96
C ILE A 63 -12.16 -10.57 -1.51
N ALA A 64 -12.11 -11.51 -0.57
CA ALA A 64 -11.79 -11.22 0.81
C ALA A 64 -10.38 -10.62 0.95
N GLU A 65 -9.40 -11.20 0.27
CA GLU A 65 -8.01 -10.73 0.28
C GLU A 65 -7.89 -9.31 -0.32
N GLU A 66 -8.50 -9.08 -1.47
CA GLU A 66 -8.50 -7.76 -2.12
C GLU A 66 -9.14 -6.68 -1.22
N LEU A 67 -10.26 -6.99 -0.59
CA LEU A 67 -10.93 -6.05 0.31
C LEU A 67 -10.06 -5.63 1.50
N THR A 68 -9.23 -6.53 2.04
CA THR A 68 -8.35 -6.19 3.16
C THR A 68 -7.26 -5.19 2.82
N ARG A 69 -6.92 -5.05 1.54
CA ARG A 69 -5.85 -4.18 1.02
C ARG A 69 -6.31 -2.79 0.60
N ILE A 70 -7.62 -2.51 0.66
CA ILE A 70 -8.18 -1.22 0.22
C ILE A 70 -8.13 -0.21 1.37
N PRO A 71 -7.43 0.95 1.20
CA PRO A 71 -7.41 2.00 2.20
C PRO A 71 -8.84 2.51 2.52
N GLY A 72 -9.13 2.66 3.81
CA GLY A 72 -10.44 3.06 4.33
C GLY A 72 -11.24 1.91 4.94
N ILE A 73 -10.85 0.66 4.73
CA ILE A 73 -11.50 -0.51 5.30
C ILE A 73 -10.84 -0.87 6.64
N HIS A 74 -11.64 -0.87 7.71
CA HIS A 74 -11.19 -1.31 9.03
C HIS A 74 -11.15 -2.83 9.13
N HIS A 75 -12.28 -3.48 8.82
CA HIS A 75 -12.37 -4.93 8.73
C HIS A 75 -13.54 -5.34 7.83
N ILE A 76 -13.49 -6.56 7.37
CA ILE A 76 -14.55 -7.19 6.60
C ILE A 76 -15.17 -8.35 7.39
N LEU A 77 -16.46 -8.53 7.23
CA LEU A 77 -17.21 -9.65 7.77
C LEU A 77 -17.79 -10.45 6.60
N ALA A 78 -17.36 -11.68 6.41
CA ALA A 78 -18.07 -12.63 5.56
C ALA A 78 -19.29 -13.11 6.31
N VAL A 79 -20.46 -13.04 5.70
CA VAL A 79 -21.72 -13.36 6.36
C VAL A 79 -22.58 -14.30 5.52
N GLU A 80 -23.26 -15.22 6.20
CA GLU A 80 -24.38 -15.97 5.65
C GLU A 80 -25.69 -15.30 6.09
N GLU A 81 -26.61 -15.13 5.15
CA GLU A 81 -27.88 -14.43 5.37
C GLU A 81 -29.01 -15.47 5.32
N HIS A 82 -29.77 -15.56 6.38
CA HIS A 82 -30.90 -16.46 6.53
C HIS A 82 -32.13 -15.70 7.00
N SER A 83 -33.31 -16.24 6.73
CA SER A 83 -34.53 -15.88 7.45
C SER A 83 -34.64 -16.71 8.74
N TYR A 84 -35.32 -16.19 9.73
CA TYR A 84 -35.61 -16.92 10.97
C TYR A 84 -37.06 -16.68 11.39
N THR A 85 -37.59 -17.59 12.17
CA THR A 85 -38.96 -17.52 12.71
C THR A 85 -39.02 -17.08 14.17
N ASP A 86 -38.07 -17.55 14.98
CA ASP A 86 -37.99 -17.27 16.40
C ASP A 86 -36.53 -17.46 16.91
N VAL A 87 -36.32 -17.25 18.21
CA VAL A 87 -34.98 -17.40 18.84
C VAL A 87 -34.48 -18.84 18.82
N HIS A 88 -35.42 -19.84 18.84
CA HIS A 88 -35.03 -21.24 18.74
C HIS A 88 -34.48 -21.58 17.35
N ASN A 89 -35.14 -21.09 16.31
CA ASN A 89 -34.66 -21.28 14.94
C ASN A 89 -33.31 -20.57 14.69
N ILE A 90 -33.07 -19.40 15.32
CA ILE A 90 -31.71 -18.76 15.32
C ILE A 90 -30.68 -19.71 15.93
N PHE A 91 -31.01 -20.38 17.05
CA PHE A 91 -30.14 -21.36 17.68
C PHE A 91 -29.85 -22.55 16.76
N GLU A 92 -30.87 -23.16 16.16
CA GLU A 92 -30.72 -24.32 15.26
C GLU A 92 -29.78 -24.02 14.10
N GLN A 93 -30.00 -22.90 13.41
CA GLN A 93 -29.13 -22.44 12.29
C GLN A 93 -27.71 -22.14 12.77
N THR A 94 -27.56 -21.53 13.95
CA THR A 94 -26.24 -21.26 14.53
C THR A 94 -25.50 -22.55 14.89
N LEU A 95 -26.22 -23.54 15.43
CA LEU A 95 -25.66 -24.85 15.76
C LEU A 95 -25.16 -25.57 14.51
N GLU A 96 -25.94 -25.56 13.43
CA GLU A 96 -25.55 -26.15 12.15
C GLU A 96 -24.24 -25.55 11.61
N LEU A 97 -24.15 -24.21 11.59
CA LEU A 97 -22.97 -23.49 11.03
C LEU A 97 -21.73 -23.60 11.93
N TYR A 98 -21.90 -23.60 13.26
CA TYR A 98 -20.78 -23.47 14.20
C TYR A 98 -20.37 -24.75 14.89
N ARG A 99 -21.10 -25.86 14.75
CA ARG A 99 -20.82 -27.14 15.44
C ARG A 99 -19.35 -27.51 15.35
N ASP A 100 -18.82 -27.73 14.15
CA ASP A 100 -17.45 -28.19 13.93
C ASP A 100 -16.41 -27.15 14.34
N ARG A 101 -16.77 -25.86 14.26
CA ARG A 101 -15.88 -24.74 14.63
C ARG A 101 -15.68 -24.58 16.12
N LEU A 102 -16.65 -25.06 16.93
CA LEU A 102 -16.66 -24.94 18.38
C LEU A 102 -16.13 -26.18 19.09
N GLU A 103 -15.97 -27.29 18.40
CA GLU A 103 -15.45 -28.53 19.01
C GLU A 103 -14.10 -28.28 19.69
N GLY A 104 -14.02 -28.64 20.99
CA GLY A 104 -12.82 -28.49 21.81
C GLY A 104 -12.43 -27.05 22.15
N LYS A 105 -13.29 -26.06 21.87
CA LYS A 105 -12.95 -24.65 22.06
C LYS A 105 -13.81 -23.93 23.08
N THR A 106 -13.23 -22.86 23.64
CA THR A 106 -14.00 -21.90 24.43
C THR A 106 -14.68 -20.88 23.51
N PHE A 107 -15.92 -20.52 23.80
CA PHE A 107 -16.66 -19.58 22.96
C PHE A 107 -17.52 -18.60 23.76
N CYS A 108 -17.95 -17.52 23.09
CA CYS A 108 -19.08 -16.70 23.52
C CYS A 108 -19.96 -16.34 22.31
N VAL A 109 -21.23 -16.05 22.59
CA VAL A 109 -22.15 -15.50 21.58
C VAL A 109 -22.23 -13.98 21.78
N ARG A 110 -22.24 -13.23 20.68
CA ARG A 110 -22.47 -11.80 20.64
C ARG A 110 -23.53 -11.49 19.59
N ALA A 111 -24.64 -10.91 20.02
CA ALA A 111 -25.76 -10.58 19.17
C ALA A 111 -25.92 -9.05 19.05
N LYS A 112 -26.05 -8.57 17.83
CA LYS A 112 -26.47 -7.19 17.52
C LYS A 112 -27.82 -7.25 16.88
N ARG A 113 -28.73 -6.34 17.29
CA ARG A 113 -30.09 -6.30 16.82
C ARG A 113 -30.48 -4.92 16.32
N ARG A 114 -31.11 -4.88 15.16
CA ARG A 114 -31.76 -3.70 14.58
C ARG A 114 -33.21 -4.06 14.23
N GLY A 115 -34.13 -3.13 14.46
CA GLY A 115 -35.55 -3.33 14.25
C GLY A 115 -36.33 -3.59 15.53
N LYS A 116 -37.64 -3.92 15.40
CA LYS A 116 -38.53 -4.24 16.51
C LYS A 116 -38.68 -5.76 16.63
N HIS A 117 -38.40 -6.29 17.79
CA HIS A 117 -38.48 -7.74 18.10
C HIS A 117 -38.95 -7.91 19.51
N ASP A 118 -39.60 -9.03 19.82
CA ASP A 118 -40.10 -9.39 21.14
C ASP A 118 -39.00 -9.92 22.08
N PHE A 119 -37.73 -9.95 21.64
CA PHE A 119 -36.58 -10.41 22.38
C PHE A 119 -35.45 -9.37 22.35
N SER A 120 -34.58 -9.38 23.33
CA SER A 120 -33.36 -8.54 23.37
C SER A 120 -32.14 -9.28 22.81
N SER A 121 -31.04 -8.53 22.52
CA SER A 121 -29.77 -9.15 22.14
C SER A 121 -29.24 -10.09 23.21
N GLN A 122 -29.44 -9.76 24.49
CA GLN A 122 -29.00 -10.60 25.61
C GLN A 122 -29.80 -11.91 25.68
N ASP A 123 -31.10 -11.90 25.35
CA ASP A 123 -31.91 -13.11 25.30
C ASP A 123 -31.40 -14.07 24.23
N VAL A 124 -31.05 -13.53 23.04
CA VAL A 124 -30.41 -14.34 21.98
C VAL A 124 -29.05 -14.89 22.43
N GLU A 125 -28.19 -14.04 23.01
CA GLU A 125 -26.87 -14.46 23.49
C GLU A 125 -26.97 -15.60 24.52
N ARG A 126 -27.91 -15.51 25.47
CA ARG A 126 -28.13 -16.51 26.51
C ARG A 126 -28.73 -17.80 25.95
N TYR A 127 -29.75 -17.66 25.11
CA TYR A 127 -30.45 -18.81 24.55
C TYR A 127 -29.56 -19.64 23.61
N VAL A 128 -28.94 -18.93 22.63
CA VAL A 128 -28.04 -19.57 21.66
C VAL A 128 -26.78 -20.08 22.36
N GLY A 129 -26.19 -19.30 23.26
CA GLY A 129 -24.99 -19.71 23.99
C GLY A 129 -25.24 -20.93 24.90
N GLY A 130 -26.36 -20.97 25.60
CA GLY A 130 -26.79 -22.11 26.41
C GLY A 130 -27.04 -23.36 25.54
N GLY A 131 -27.77 -23.19 24.43
CA GLY A 131 -28.06 -24.28 23.49
C GLY A 131 -26.80 -24.88 22.87
N LEU A 132 -25.85 -24.03 22.39
CA LEU A 132 -24.58 -24.51 21.85
C LEU A 132 -23.76 -25.27 22.89
N ASN A 133 -23.70 -24.78 24.14
CA ASN A 133 -23.01 -25.46 25.25
C ASN A 133 -23.60 -26.81 25.61
N GLN A 134 -24.91 -26.97 25.45
CA GLN A 134 -25.62 -28.26 25.70
C GLN A 134 -25.42 -29.25 24.56
N HIS A 135 -25.38 -28.79 23.31
CA HIS A 135 -25.38 -29.67 22.13
C HIS A 135 -23.98 -29.98 21.58
N ILE A 136 -22.94 -29.25 22.04
CA ILE A 136 -21.53 -29.47 21.67
C ILE A 136 -20.75 -29.80 22.94
N ALA A 137 -20.67 -31.11 23.26
CA ALA A 137 -20.13 -31.59 24.53
C ALA A 137 -18.69 -31.18 24.85
N THR A 138 -17.89 -30.88 23.81
CA THR A 138 -16.47 -30.48 23.92
C THR A 138 -16.28 -29.00 23.99
N ALA A 139 -17.33 -28.19 23.73
CA ALA A 139 -17.29 -26.74 23.79
C ALA A 139 -17.61 -26.22 25.20
N SER A 140 -17.06 -25.07 25.57
CA SER A 140 -17.38 -24.42 26.84
C SER A 140 -17.52 -22.90 26.69
N VAL A 141 -18.46 -22.31 27.43
CA VAL A 141 -18.71 -20.87 27.40
C VAL A 141 -17.62 -20.12 28.18
N LYS A 142 -17.01 -19.11 27.53
CA LYS A 142 -16.06 -18.19 28.14
C LYS A 142 -16.33 -16.78 27.65
N LEU A 143 -16.84 -15.91 28.53
CA LEU A 143 -17.28 -14.56 28.14
C LEU A 143 -16.13 -13.57 27.88
N THR A 144 -14.97 -13.81 28.48
CA THR A 144 -13.75 -12.99 28.37
C THR A 144 -12.65 -13.79 27.68
N HIS A 145 -12.08 -13.24 26.62
CA HIS A 145 -11.05 -13.88 25.79
C HIS A 145 -11.40 -15.32 25.35
N PRO A 146 -12.57 -15.55 24.70
CA PRO A 146 -12.90 -16.84 24.12
C PRO A 146 -11.98 -17.13 22.92
N GLN A 147 -11.81 -18.41 22.59
CA GLN A 147 -11.14 -18.83 21.36
C GLN A 147 -11.99 -18.54 20.11
N VAL A 148 -13.33 -18.64 20.25
CA VAL A 148 -14.27 -18.35 19.16
C VAL A 148 -15.36 -17.41 19.65
N THR A 149 -15.63 -16.35 18.90
CA THR A 149 -16.81 -15.50 19.12
C THR A 149 -17.83 -15.77 18.02
N VAL A 150 -19.00 -16.29 18.41
CA VAL A 150 -20.15 -16.44 17.53
C VAL A 150 -20.84 -15.10 17.41
N ASN A 151 -20.73 -14.46 16.26
CA ASN A 151 -21.32 -13.14 16.02
C ASN A 151 -22.59 -13.28 15.18
N LEU A 152 -23.70 -12.78 15.71
CA LEU A 152 -25.02 -12.77 15.09
C LEU A 152 -25.46 -11.32 14.91
N GLU A 153 -25.85 -10.93 13.70
CA GLU A 153 -26.50 -9.63 13.46
C GLU A 153 -27.95 -9.91 12.99
N ILE A 154 -28.92 -9.37 13.70
CA ILE A 154 -30.36 -9.54 13.41
C ILE A 154 -30.89 -8.21 12.89
N GLU A 155 -31.38 -8.20 11.67
CA GLU A 155 -31.95 -7.02 11.00
C GLU A 155 -33.36 -7.33 10.52
N ASP A 156 -34.34 -6.83 11.26
CA ASP A 156 -35.77 -7.15 11.06
C ASP A 156 -36.01 -8.66 11.01
N ASP A 157 -36.34 -9.26 9.87
CA ASP A 157 -36.59 -10.69 9.66
C ASP A 157 -35.37 -11.50 9.16
N ARG A 158 -34.19 -10.85 9.14
CA ARG A 158 -32.95 -11.45 8.62
C ARG A 158 -31.94 -11.74 9.73
N LEU A 159 -31.38 -12.92 9.70
CA LEU A 159 -30.25 -13.35 10.51
C LEU A 159 -28.98 -13.33 9.67
N LEU A 160 -28.00 -12.56 10.10
CA LEU A 160 -26.67 -12.54 9.51
C LEU A 160 -25.70 -13.24 10.46
N MET A 161 -25.18 -14.37 10.04
CA MET A 161 -24.19 -15.14 10.79
C MET A 161 -22.79 -14.83 10.24
N VAL A 162 -21.91 -14.33 11.08
CA VAL A 162 -20.55 -13.96 10.69
C VAL A 162 -19.69 -15.21 10.60
N THR A 163 -19.36 -15.62 9.39
CA THR A 163 -18.52 -16.81 9.15
C THR A 163 -17.03 -16.53 9.24
N GLU A 164 -16.61 -15.32 8.92
CA GLU A 164 -15.20 -14.92 8.93
C GLU A 164 -15.07 -13.42 9.18
N ARG A 165 -14.04 -13.02 9.91
CA ARG A 165 -13.62 -11.65 10.09
C ARG A 165 -12.15 -11.52 9.69
N ARG A 166 -11.84 -10.55 8.81
CA ARG A 166 -10.46 -10.16 8.46
C ARG A 166 -10.26 -8.68 8.70
N GLU A 167 -9.11 -8.34 9.26
CA GLU A 167 -8.72 -6.93 9.43
C GLU A 167 -8.31 -6.34 8.07
N GLY A 168 -8.65 -5.08 7.85
CA GLY A 168 -8.20 -4.29 6.70
C GLY A 168 -7.06 -3.36 7.12
N ILE A 169 -6.41 -2.75 6.13
CA ILE A 169 -5.28 -1.84 6.39
C ILE A 169 -5.68 -0.50 7.04
N GLY A 170 -6.98 -0.22 7.18
CA GLY A 170 -7.47 1.04 7.76
C GLY A 170 -7.17 2.26 6.89
N GLY A 171 -7.00 3.41 7.54
CA GLY A 171 -6.69 4.67 6.85
C GLY A 171 -7.86 5.31 6.15
N PHE A 172 -7.60 6.09 5.10
CA PHE A 172 -8.60 6.81 4.32
C PHE A 172 -8.67 6.31 2.87
N PRO A 173 -9.83 6.32 2.25
CA PRO A 173 -9.97 5.95 0.84
C PRO A 173 -9.11 6.83 -0.07
N ILE A 174 -8.38 6.23 -1.01
CA ILE A 174 -7.60 6.98 -2.01
C ILE A 174 -8.55 7.90 -2.80
N GLY A 175 -8.12 9.15 -2.99
CA GLY A 175 -8.91 10.23 -3.58
C GLY A 175 -9.67 11.08 -2.55
N THR A 176 -9.43 10.87 -1.25
CA THR A 176 -9.92 11.76 -0.19
C THR A 176 -8.95 12.90 0.11
N GLN A 177 -7.69 12.74 -0.25
CA GLN A 177 -6.62 13.73 -0.27
C GLN A 177 -6.16 13.98 -1.70
N GLU A 178 -5.41 15.05 -1.90
CA GLU A 178 -4.81 15.45 -3.16
C GLU A 178 -3.72 14.46 -3.60
N ASP A 179 -3.32 14.56 -4.87
CA ASP A 179 -2.26 13.76 -5.46
C ASP A 179 -0.89 14.18 -4.91
N VAL A 180 -0.02 13.20 -4.76
CA VAL A 180 1.37 13.41 -4.33
C VAL A 180 2.35 12.73 -5.29
N LEU A 181 3.57 13.27 -5.39
CA LEU A 181 4.66 12.71 -6.18
C LEU A 181 5.71 12.10 -5.25
N SER A 182 5.79 10.78 -5.22
CA SER A 182 6.76 10.07 -4.40
C SER A 182 8.08 9.88 -5.15
N LEU A 183 9.18 10.32 -4.53
CA LEU A 183 10.54 10.09 -5.02
C LEU A 183 10.93 8.67 -4.68
N ILE A 184 10.77 7.76 -5.65
CA ILE A 184 10.97 6.33 -5.45
C ILE A 184 12.35 5.90 -5.92
N SER A 185 13.06 5.13 -5.09
CA SER A 185 14.37 4.54 -5.39
C SER A 185 14.35 3.02 -5.46
N GLY A 186 13.21 2.40 -5.14
CA GLY A 186 13.06 0.96 -5.03
C GLY A 186 13.51 0.37 -3.68
N GLY A 187 14.27 1.10 -2.87
CA GLY A 187 14.67 0.69 -1.53
C GLY A 187 13.54 0.72 -0.50
N PHE A 188 13.82 0.23 0.71
CA PHE A 188 12.86 0.11 1.81
C PHE A 188 12.11 1.42 2.10
N ASP A 189 12.85 2.50 2.29
CA ASP A 189 12.33 3.77 2.81
C ASP A 189 11.33 4.41 1.83
N SER A 190 11.65 4.44 0.54
CA SER A 190 10.80 5.05 -0.48
C SER A 190 9.52 4.25 -0.75
N GLY A 191 9.58 2.91 -0.65
CA GLY A 191 8.42 2.05 -0.77
C GLY A 191 7.45 2.23 0.39
N VAL A 192 7.96 2.21 1.63
CA VAL A 192 7.15 2.38 2.84
C VAL A 192 6.54 3.78 2.91
N SER A 193 7.29 4.85 2.61
CA SER A 193 6.76 6.21 2.60
C SER A 193 5.63 6.38 1.59
N SER A 194 5.76 5.79 0.40
CA SER A 194 4.69 5.77 -0.62
C SER A 194 3.42 5.10 -0.10
N TYR A 195 3.55 3.90 0.48
CA TYR A 195 2.43 3.18 1.09
C TYR A 195 1.73 3.98 2.19
N MET A 196 2.50 4.63 3.07
CA MET A 196 1.91 5.43 4.15
C MET A 196 1.01 6.55 3.63
N LEU A 197 1.38 7.21 2.52
CA LEU A 197 0.54 8.25 1.90
C LEU A 197 -0.68 7.65 1.16
N MET A 198 -0.55 6.49 0.50
CA MET A 198 -1.71 5.77 -0.04
C MET A 198 -2.72 5.46 1.06
N ARG A 199 -2.25 4.96 2.21
CA ARG A 199 -3.08 4.65 3.37
C ARG A 199 -3.73 5.90 3.97
N ARG A 200 -3.15 7.10 3.79
CA ARG A 200 -3.76 8.38 4.20
C ARG A 200 -4.71 8.97 3.15
N GLY A 201 -4.93 8.27 2.03
CA GLY A 201 -5.93 8.62 1.03
C GLY A 201 -5.40 9.44 -0.13
N CYS A 202 -4.08 9.60 -0.27
CA CYS A 202 -3.45 10.24 -1.42
C CYS A 202 -3.38 9.28 -2.61
N ARG A 203 -3.57 9.78 -3.81
CA ARG A 203 -3.14 9.13 -5.03
C ARG A 203 -1.65 9.42 -5.22
N VAL A 204 -0.83 8.36 -5.22
CA VAL A 204 0.64 8.47 -5.25
C VAL A 204 1.13 8.24 -6.66
N HIS A 205 1.67 9.27 -7.30
CA HIS A 205 2.47 9.18 -8.51
C HIS A 205 3.94 8.95 -8.14
N TYR A 206 4.72 8.38 -9.03
CA TYR A 206 6.11 8.04 -8.78
C TYR A 206 7.05 8.86 -9.64
N CYS A 207 8.13 9.37 -9.05
CA CYS A 207 9.23 10.02 -9.74
C CYS A 207 10.52 9.27 -9.39
N PHE A 208 11.20 8.77 -10.40
CA PHE A 208 12.43 8.02 -10.27
C PHE A 208 13.58 8.77 -10.94
N PHE A 209 14.67 8.98 -10.21
CA PHE A 209 15.92 9.52 -10.73
C PHE A 209 16.84 8.37 -11.08
N ASN A 210 17.03 8.13 -12.37
CA ASN A 210 17.84 7.02 -12.84
C ASN A 210 19.33 7.39 -12.79
N LEU A 211 20.08 6.70 -11.94
CA LEU A 211 21.54 6.81 -11.77
C LEU A 211 22.26 5.49 -12.07
N GLY A 212 21.52 4.41 -12.28
CA GLY A 212 22.07 3.06 -12.43
C GLY A 212 21.67 2.36 -13.73
N GLY A 213 21.19 3.13 -14.71
CA GLY A 213 20.83 2.60 -16.02
C GLY A 213 19.58 1.73 -16.03
N ALA A 214 19.43 0.93 -17.09
CA ALA A 214 18.21 0.17 -17.38
C ALA A 214 17.86 -0.87 -16.31
N ALA A 215 18.84 -1.57 -15.78
CA ALA A 215 18.61 -2.61 -14.76
C ALA A 215 18.03 -2.04 -13.46
N HIS A 216 18.53 -0.89 -13.03
CA HIS A 216 18.02 -0.18 -11.86
C HIS A 216 16.56 0.28 -12.10
N GLU A 217 16.28 0.85 -13.25
CA GLU A 217 14.94 1.32 -13.60
C GLU A 217 13.91 0.19 -13.61
N ILE A 218 14.25 -0.97 -14.16
CA ILE A 218 13.38 -2.16 -14.16
C ILE A 218 13.00 -2.55 -12.72
N GLY A 219 13.98 -2.63 -11.82
CA GLY A 219 13.73 -2.97 -10.42
C GLY A 219 12.82 -1.95 -9.72
N VAL A 220 13.05 -0.66 -9.93
CA VAL A 220 12.21 0.41 -9.33
C VAL A 220 10.80 0.39 -9.90
N ARG A 221 10.64 0.14 -11.19
CA ARG A 221 9.32 -0.05 -11.84
C ARG A 221 8.56 -1.22 -11.22
N GLN A 222 9.24 -2.34 -10.93
CA GLN A 222 8.62 -3.49 -10.26
C GLN A 222 8.10 -3.13 -8.88
N VAL A 223 8.88 -2.42 -8.04
CA VAL A 223 8.45 -1.96 -6.72
C VAL A 223 7.25 -1.01 -6.82
N ALA A 224 7.31 -0.03 -7.72
CA ALA A 224 6.21 0.93 -7.92
C ALA A 224 4.92 0.23 -8.38
N HIS A 225 5.03 -0.67 -9.37
CA HIS A 225 3.90 -1.45 -9.87
C HIS A 225 3.32 -2.37 -8.77
N TYR A 226 4.18 -3.04 -7.99
CA TYR A 226 3.73 -3.89 -6.88
C TYR A 226 2.90 -3.10 -5.87
N LEU A 227 3.39 -1.95 -5.41
CA LEU A 227 2.68 -1.09 -4.47
C LEU A 227 1.34 -0.62 -5.03
N TRP A 228 1.33 -0.15 -6.26
CA TRP A 228 0.10 0.27 -6.92
C TRP A 228 -0.89 -0.89 -7.09
N ASN A 229 -0.43 -2.03 -7.60
CA ASN A 229 -1.30 -3.19 -7.83
C ASN A 229 -1.90 -3.73 -6.51
N ARG A 230 -1.16 -3.67 -5.42
CA ARG A 230 -1.59 -4.18 -4.12
C ARG A 230 -2.50 -3.21 -3.36
N PHE A 231 -2.25 -1.91 -3.42
CA PHE A 231 -2.93 -0.93 -2.57
C PHE A 231 -3.59 0.23 -3.33
N GLY A 232 -3.15 0.53 -4.54
CA GLY A 232 -3.51 1.71 -5.31
C GLY A 232 -4.35 1.45 -6.57
N ARG A 233 -4.69 0.21 -6.89
CA ARG A 233 -5.28 -0.23 -8.16
C ARG A 233 -6.63 0.43 -8.50
N SER A 234 -7.30 1.02 -7.53
CA SER A 234 -8.53 1.80 -7.77
C SER A 234 -8.33 3.05 -8.63
N HIS A 235 -7.09 3.56 -8.76
CA HIS A 235 -6.74 4.78 -9.47
C HIS A 235 -5.59 4.56 -10.45
N ARG A 236 -5.61 5.34 -11.53
CA ARG A 236 -4.48 5.43 -12.46
C ARG A 236 -3.41 6.33 -11.87
N VAL A 237 -2.16 5.93 -11.95
CA VAL A 237 -1.01 6.73 -11.50
C VAL A 237 0.07 6.72 -12.57
N ARG A 238 0.97 7.68 -12.50
CA ARG A 238 2.09 7.86 -13.42
C ARG A 238 3.37 7.37 -12.78
N PHE A 239 4.23 6.82 -13.60
CA PHE A 239 5.62 6.57 -13.28
C PHE A 239 6.47 7.46 -14.19
N ILE A 240 7.18 8.42 -13.61
CA ILE A 240 8.05 9.37 -14.31
C ILE A 240 9.49 8.96 -14.02
N ALA A 241 10.27 8.62 -15.05
CA ALA A 241 11.69 8.36 -14.93
C ALA A 241 12.48 9.48 -15.58
N ILE A 242 13.44 10.02 -14.84
CA ILE A 242 14.35 11.08 -15.27
C ILE A 242 15.74 10.47 -15.34
N ASP A 243 16.36 10.50 -16.50
CA ASP A 243 17.80 10.21 -16.61
C ASP A 243 18.59 11.30 -15.90
N PHE A 244 19.18 10.95 -14.77
CA PHE A 244 19.86 11.92 -13.90
C PHE A 244 21.38 11.87 -14.01
N GLU A 245 21.91 11.00 -14.88
CA GLU A 245 23.35 10.90 -15.15
C GLU A 245 23.97 12.22 -15.60
N PRO A 246 23.34 13.02 -16.51
CA PRO A 246 23.90 14.32 -16.89
C PRO A 246 23.99 15.32 -15.73
N VAL A 247 23.04 15.28 -14.79
CA VAL A 247 23.04 16.15 -13.59
C VAL A 247 24.15 15.71 -12.63
N VAL A 248 24.39 14.43 -12.49
CA VAL A 248 25.50 13.91 -11.68
C VAL A 248 26.84 14.28 -12.32
N GLY A 249 26.95 14.18 -13.63
CA GLY A 249 28.15 14.64 -14.37
C GLY A 249 28.49 16.08 -14.07
N GLU A 250 27.52 16.99 -14.20
CA GLU A 250 27.63 18.40 -13.89
C GLU A 250 28.08 18.66 -12.43
N ILE A 251 27.51 17.90 -11.47
CA ILE A 251 27.90 18.01 -10.06
C ILE A 251 29.34 17.53 -9.84
N LEU A 252 29.77 16.45 -10.46
CA LEU A 252 31.12 15.91 -10.32
C LEU A 252 32.20 16.85 -10.89
N GLU A 253 31.87 17.60 -11.95
CA GLU A 253 32.78 18.53 -12.60
C GLU A 253 32.90 19.88 -11.86
N ASN A 254 31.81 20.40 -11.30
CA ASN A 254 31.73 21.80 -10.89
C ASN A 254 31.48 22.02 -9.38
N ILE A 255 31.19 20.95 -8.57
CA ILE A 255 30.86 21.10 -7.17
C ILE A 255 31.93 20.47 -6.26
N ASP A 256 32.26 21.16 -5.16
CA ASP A 256 33.16 20.62 -4.11
C ASP A 256 32.69 19.31 -3.53
N ASP A 257 33.58 18.30 -3.39
CA ASP A 257 33.28 16.94 -2.95
C ASP A 257 32.44 16.91 -1.66
N GLY A 258 32.78 17.76 -0.69
CA GLY A 258 32.04 17.83 0.57
C GLY A 258 30.59 18.32 0.44
N GLN A 259 30.21 18.99 -0.64
CA GLN A 259 28.87 19.58 -0.85
C GLN A 259 28.03 18.76 -1.84
N MET A 260 28.64 17.88 -2.66
CA MET A 260 27.96 17.13 -3.73
C MET A 260 26.69 16.44 -3.27
N GLY A 261 26.71 15.76 -2.11
CA GLY A 261 25.55 15.02 -1.61
C GLY A 261 24.34 15.92 -1.29
N VAL A 262 24.58 17.12 -0.75
CA VAL A 262 23.49 18.08 -0.47
C VAL A 262 23.01 18.73 -1.77
N VAL A 263 23.93 19.11 -2.66
CA VAL A 263 23.57 19.69 -3.98
C VAL A 263 22.78 18.69 -4.80
N LEU A 264 23.18 17.42 -4.88
CA LEU A 264 22.43 16.38 -5.58
C LEU A 264 20.98 16.29 -5.08
N LYS A 265 20.78 16.25 -3.76
CA LYS A 265 19.42 16.20 -3.18
C LYS A 265 18.62 17.45 -3.50
N ARG A 266 19.26 18.61 -3.54
CA ARG A 266 18.62 19.87 -3.94
C ARG A 266 18.20 19.85 -5.42
N MET A 267 19.04 19.31 -6.30
CA MET A 267 18.71 19.16 -7.73
C MET A 267 17.56 18.15 -7.92
N MET A 268 17.55 17.05 -7.17
CA MET A 268 16.41 16.11 -7.17
C MET A 268 15.11 16.77 -6.73
N VAL A 269 15.13 17.58 -5.66
CA VAL A 269 13.95 18.32 -5.20
C VAL A 269 13.47 19.34 -6.24
N ARG A 270 14.38 20.10 -6.87
CA ARG A 270 14.04 21.05 -7.94
C ARG A 270 13.41 20.34 -9.14
N ALA A 271 14.03 19.27 -9.63
CA ALA A 271 13.51 18.49 -10.75
C ALA A 271 12.13 17.88 -10.43
N ALA A 272 11.97 17.29 -9.24
CA ALA A 272 10.69 16.76 -8.80
C ALA A 272 9.61 17.85 -8.68
N SER A 273 9.97 19.06 -8.24
CA SER A 273 9.05 20.18 -8.15
C SER A 273 8.60 20.66 -9.54
N MET A 274 9.50 20.70 -10.53
CA MET A 274 9.15 20.99 -11.93
C MET A 274 8.18 19.95 -12.50
N VAL A 275 8.40 18.67 -12.18
CA VAL A 275 7.48 17.58 -12.55
C VAL A 275 6.14 17.75 -11.84
N ALA A 276 6.14 18.04 -10.54
CA ALA A 276 4.93 18.24 -9.74
C ALA A 276 4.08 19.41 -10.32
N GLU A 277 4.70 20.51 -10.66
CA GLU A 277 4.05 21.66 -11.30
C GLU A 277 3.43 21.27 -12.66
N ARG A 278 4.18 20.57 -13.51
CA ARG A 278 3.72 20.09 -14.84
C ARG A 278 2.45 19.24 -14.73
N TYR A 279 2.31 18.44 -13.69
CA TYR A 279 1.16 17.53 -13.50
C TYR A 279 0.14 18.02 -12.47
N GLY A 280 0.30 19.23 -11.92
CA GLY A 280 -0.62 19.81 -10.93
C GLY A 280 -0.62 19.05 -9.59
N VAL A 281 0.51 18.43 -9.22
CA VAL A 281 0.69 17.72 -7.96
C VAL A 281 1.17 18.69 -6.88
N GLN A 282 0.61 18.62 -5.67
CA GLN A 282 0.81 19.66 -4.65
C GLN A 282 1.96 19.36 -3.69
N ALA A 283 2.39 18.10 -3.56
CA ALA A 283 3.43 17.74 -2.61
C ALA A 283 4.34 16.63 -3.13
N LEU A 284 5.60 16.69 -2.71
CA LEU A 284 6.58 15.62 -2.86
C LEU A 284 6.55 14.70 -1.65
N VAL A 285 6.90 13.44 -1.83
CA VAL A 285 7.07 12.47 -0.74
C VAL A 285 8.46 11.88 -0.82
N THR A 286 9.19 11.89 0.29
CA THR A 286 10.51 11.27 0.39
C THR A 286 10.54 10.22 1.51
N GLY A 287 11.45 9.24 1.39
CA GLY A 287 11.70 8.21 2.39
C GLY A 287 12.76 8.60 3.42
N GLU A 288 13.01 9.90 3.61
CA GLU A 288 14.06 10.37 4.52
C GLU A 288 13.69 10.15 6.00
N ALA A 289 14.67 9.62 6.77
CA ALA A 289 14.59 9.47 8.22
C ALA A 289 15.73 10.25 8.88
N LEU A 290 15.43 10.97 9.97
CA LEU A 290 16.39 11.88 10.59
C LEU A 290 17.63 11.15 11.08
N GLY A 291 18.80 11.60 10.63
CA GLY A 291 20.10 11.09 11.07
C GLY A 291 20.51 9.73 10.49
N GLN A 292 19.75 9.17 9.54
CA GLN A 292 20.07 7.88 8.93
C GLN A 292 21.36 7.93 8.08
N VAL A 293 21.53 9.02 7.32
CA VAL A 293 22.74 9.28 6.53
C VAL A 293 23.13 10.77 6.63
N SER A 294 24.33 11.14 6.15
CA SER A 294 24.89 12.50 6.23
C SER A 294 23.97 13.59 5.68
N SER A 295 23.25 13.34 4.58
CA SER A 295 22.29 14.30 4.00
C SER A 295 21.01 14.46 4.82
N GLN A 296 20.72 13.56 5.76
CA GLN A 296 19.48 13.55 6.54
C GLN A 296 19.63 14.13 7.96
N THR A 297 20.66 14.95 8.21
CA THR A 297 20.73 15.79 9.40
C THR A 297 19.74 16.96 9.30
N LEU A 298 19.27 17.49 10.44
CA LEU A 298 18.35 18.65 10.45
C LEU A 298 18.89 19.83 9.64
N THR A 299 20.19 20.09 9.75
CA THR A 299 20.83 21.19 9.03
C THR A 299 20.77 20.97 7.52
N ASN A 300 21.11 19.76 7.07
CA ASN A 300 21.09 19.42 5.64
C ASN A 300 19.67 19.34 5.08
N LEU A 301 18.74 18.70 5.80
CA LEU A 301 17.33 18.66 5.40
C LEU A 301 16.73 20.06 5.23
N ARG A 302 17.03 20.99 6.13
CA ARG A 302 16.60 22.41 6.00
C ARG A 302 17.14 23.05 4.73
N LEU A 303 18.39 22.77 4.35
CA LEU A 303 18.99 23.32 3.13
C LEU A 303 18.41 22.65 1.88
N ILE A 304 18.12 21.37 1.95
CA ILE A 304 17.46 20.62 0.87
C ILE A 304 16.04 21.16 0.64
N ASP A 305 15.26 21.40 1.71
CA ASP A 305 13.93 21.98 1.63
C ASP A 305 13.93 23.36 0.96
N ASN A 306 14.93 24.18 1.24
CA ASN A 306 15.04 25.52 0.65
C ASN A 306 15.32 25.51 -0.88
N ALA A 307 15.43 24.33 -1.50
CA ALA A 307 15.60 24.22 -2.95
C ALA A 307 14.29 24.45 -3.71
N SER A 308 13.13 24.33 -3.07
CA SER A 308 11.82 24.50 -3.69
C SER A 308 10.77 24.95 -2.64
N ASP A 309 9.72 25.62 -3.13
CA ASP A 309 8.54 25.97 -2.33
C ASP A 309 7.49 24.83 -2.29
N THR A 310 7.70 23.74 -3.02
CA THR A 310 6.80 22.60 -3.02
C THR A 310 6.84 21.90 -1.66
N LEU A 311 5.68 21.61 -1.07
CA LEU A 311 5.58 20.88 0.21
C LEU A 311 6.27 19.52 0.11
N ILE A 312 7.20 19.22 1.04
CA ILE A 312 7.87 17.92 1.13
C ILE A 312 7.35 17.16 2.35
N LEU A 313 6.69 16.03 2.10
CA LEU A 313 6.18 15.12 3.13
C LEU A 313 7.22 14.04 3.42
N ARG A 314 7.55 13.86 4.70
CA ARG A 314 8.51 12.85 5.19
C ARG A 314 7.84 11.92 6.20
N PRO A 315 7.07 10.93 5.75
CA PRO A 315 6.35 10.04 6.66
C PRO A 315 7.25 9.29 7.64
N LEU A 316 8.52 9.07 7.28
CA LEU A 316 9.47 8.26 8.03
C LEU A 316 10.42 9.09 8.91
N ILE A 317 10.24 10.39 9.01
CA ILE A 317 11.22 11.29 9.64
C ILE A 317 11.66 10.87 11.05
N SER A 318 10.78 10.23 11.82
CA SER A 318 11.03 9.78 13.19
C SER A 318 11.12 8.26 13.36
N HIS A 319 11.12 7.50 12.25
CA HIS A 319 11.19 6.04 12.27
C HIS A 319 12.66 5.60 12.28
N ASP A 320 12.95 4.55 13.04
CA ASP A 320 14.21 3.82 12.96
C ASP A 320 14.19 2.79 11.79
N LYS A 321 15.37 2.32 11.41
CA LYS A 321 15.52 1.42 10.26
C LYS A 321 14.82 0.07 10.47
N GLU A 322 14.82 -0.44 11.70
CA GLU A 322 14.17 -1.72 12.04
C GLU A 322 12.66 -1.62 11.84
N HIS A 323 12.04 -0.51 12.30
CA HIS A 323 10.62 -0.27 12.11
C HIS A 323 10.24 -0.18 10.62
N ILE A 324 11.07 0.50 9.81
CA ILE A 324 10.85 0.62 8.37
C ILE A 324 10.93 -0.75 7.69
N ILE A 325 11.94 -1.58 8.04
CA ILE A 325 12.09 -2.94 7.49
C ILE A 325 10.87 -3.81 7.89
N ASN A 326 10.40 -3.71 9.12
CA ASN A 326 9.22 -4.45 9.57
C ASN A 326 7.96 -4.03 8.80
N LEU A 327 7.77 -2.73 8.54
CA LEU A 327 6.69 -2.25 7.68
C LEU A 327 6.85 -2.74 6.24
N ALA A 328 8.06 -2.76 5.68
CA ALA A 328 8.32 -3.28 4.34
C ALA A 328 7.97 -4.77 4.23
N ARG A 329 8.26 -5.56 5.28
CA ARG A 329 7.86 -6.97 5.39
C ARG A 329 6.35 -7.13 5.44
N GLU A 330 5.65 -6.33 6.26
CA GLU A 330 4.20 -6.34 6.39
C GLU A 330 3.50 -6.03 5.06
N ILE A 331 3.97 -5.03 4.33
CA ILE A 331 3.41 -4.66 3.03
C ILE A 331 3.92 -5.53 1.87
N GLY A 332 4.91 -6.38 2.09
CA GLY A 332 5.44 -7.35 1.13
C GLY A 332 6.45 -6.77 0.13
N THR A 333 7.12 -5.65 0.44
CA THR A 333 8.14 -5.05 -0.43
C THR A 333 9.57 -5.43 -0.02
N GLU A 334 9.76 -6.17 1.08
CA GLU A 334 11.08 -6.48 1.65
C GLU A 334 12.01 -7.16 0.65
N ASP A 335 11.54 -8.23 -0.02
CA ASP A 335 12.38 -8.99 -0.96
C ASP A 335 12.77 -8.17 -2.18
N LEU A 336 11.84 -7.37 -2.71
CA LEU A 336 12.12 -6.46 -3.81
C LEU A 336 13.14 -5.39 -3.41
N ALA A 337 12.99 -4.81 -2.22
CA ALA A 337 13.86 -3.74 -1.74
C ALA A 337 15.29 -4.23 -1.42
N ARG A 338 15.45 -5.48 -0.98
CA ARG A 338 16.79 -6.07 -0.70
C ARG A 338 17.68 -6.18 -1.91
N THR A 339 17.10 -6.35 -3.09
CA THR A 339 17.84 -6.49 -4.35
C THR A 339 18.20 -5.15 -4.97
N MET A 340 17.70 -4.02 -4.42
CA MET A 340 17.97 -2.71 -4.97
C MET A 340 19.32 -2.14 -4.51
N PRO A 341 20.21 -1.81 -5.44
CA PRO A 341 21.47 -1.15 -5.12
C PRO A 341 21.23 0.32 -4.72
N GLU A 342 22.07 0.82 -3.80
CA GLU A 342 22.04 2.22 -3.38
C GLU A 342 23.07 3.04 -4.17
N TYR A 343 22.58 3.91 -5.06
CA TYR A 343 23.45 4.76 -5.91
C TYR A 343 23.75 6.14 -5.31
N CYS A 344 22.84 6.72 -4.54
CA CYS A 344 22.97 8.10 -4.04
C CYS A 344 24.11 8.29 -3.02
N GLY A 345 24.56 7.23 -2.35
CA GLY A 345 25.61 7.30 -1.33
C GLY A 345 27.03 7.40 -1.88
N GLY A 346 27.24 7.07 -3.15
CA GLY A 346 28.57 6.96 -3.77
C GLY A 346 29.14 8.21 -4.42
N ILE A 347 28.36 9.31 -4.49
CA ILE A 347 28.75 10.51 -5.25
C ILE A 347 29.89 11.32 -4.60
N SER A 348 30.09 11.21 -3.29
CA SER A 348 31.09 11.97 -2.53
C SER A 348 31.84 11.07 -1.56
N LYS A 349 33.16 11.32 -1.45
CA LYS A 349 34.05 10.61 -0.51
C LYS A 349 34.05 11.22 0.91
N SER A 350 33.71 12.52 1.03
CA SER A 350 33.76 13.27 2.30
C SER A 350 32.51 14.13 2.49
N GLN A 351 31.37 13.49 2.65
CA GLN A 351 30.07 14.14 2.77
C GLN A 351 29.97 14.98 4.05
N THR A 352 29.54 16.25 3.90
CA THR A 352 29.29 17.12 5.06
C THR A 352 28.00 16.72 5.80
N VAL A 353 28.07 16.67 7.12
CA VAL A 353 26.91 16.48 8.02
C VAL A 353 26.31 17.83 8.45
N LYS A 354 26.98 18.95 8.17
CA LYS A 354 26.56 20.31 8.57
C LYS A 354 26.93 21.30 7.47
N ALA A 355 26.17 21.26 6.39
CA ALA A 355 26.37 22.19 5.26
C ALA A 355 26.04 23.64 5.68
N ILE A 356 26.73 24.58 5.08
CA ILE A 356 26.56 26.03 5.31
C ILE A 356 25.82 26.62 4.12
N LYS A 357 24.74 27.36 4.38
CA LYS A 357 23.84 27.92 3.35
C LYS A 357 24.59 28.73 2.29
N SER A 358 25.46 29.67 2.70
CA SER A 358 26.21 30.49 1.77
C SER A 358 27.17 29.69 0.89
N ARG A 359 27.72 28.58 1.41
CA ARG A 359 28.60 27.69 0.67
C ARG A 359 27.82 26.89 -0.37
N ILE A 360 26.68 26.34 -0.01
CA ILE A 360 25.81 25.62 -0.95
C ILE A 360 25.35 26.57 -2.08
N HIS A 361 25.00 27.82 -1.77
CA HIS A 361 24.61 28.78 -2.82
C HIS A 361 25.75 29.12 -3.75
N ALA A 362 26.98 29.33 -3.22
CA ALA A 362 28.15 29.57 -4.02
C ALA A 362 28.51 28.38 -4.94
N GLU A 363 28.36 27.16 -4.46
CA GLU A 363 28.50 25.95 -5.29
C GLU A 363 27.44 25.90 -6.40
N GLU A 364 26.17 26.21 -6.09
CA GLU A 364 25.09 26.26 -7.08
C GLU A 364 25.28 27.33 -8.16
N GLU A 365 26.05 28.39 -7.91
CA GLU A 365 26.41 29.38 -8.93
C GLU A 365 27.30 28.79 -10.05
N ASN A 366 28.02 27.70 -9.75
CA ASN A 366 28.86 27.00 -10.73
C ASN A 366 28.08 25.92 -11.50
N PHE A 367 26.83 25.60 -11.10
CA PHE A 367 26.01 24.56 -11.70
C PHE A 367 25.22 25.10 -12.90
N ASP A 368 25.30 24.43 -14.05
CA ASP A 368 24.48 24.75 -15.22
C ASP A 368 23.05 24.20 -15.08
N PHE A 369 22.11 25.03 -14.68
CA PHE A 369 20.69 24.66 -14.52
C PHE A 369 20.01 24.26 -15.82
N SER A 370 20.55 24.59 -17.00
CA SER A 370 19.96 24.15 -18.28
C SER A 370 20.01 22.63 -18.43
N VAL A 371 20.99 21.96 -17.79
CA VAL A 371 21.08 20.50 -17.74
C VAL A 371 19.89 19.94 -16.99
N LEU A 372 19.52 20.53 -15.84
CA LEU A 372 18.38 20.11 -15.04
C LEU A 372 17.05 20.27 -15.79
N GLU A 373 16.86 21.40 -16.46
CA GLU A 373 15.66 21.68 -17.27
C GLU A 373 15.52 20.68 -18.42
N ARG A 374 16.61 20.36 -19.10
CA ARG A 374 16.64 19.40 -20.20
C ARG A 374 16.22 18.00 -19.74
N VAL A 375 16.84 17.44 -18.69
CA VAL A 375 16.52 16.08 -18.23
C VAL A 375 15.07 15.95 -17.75
N VAL A 376 14.49 17.03 -17.19
CA VAL A 376 13.08 17.06 -16.81
C VAL A 376 12.16 17.13 -18.03
N GLN A 377 12.56 17.84 -19.10
CA GLN A 377 11.79 17.88 -20.35
C GLN A 377 11.79 16.52 -21.05
N GLU A 378 12.91 15.82 -21.05
CA GLU A 378 13.14 14.52 -21.68
C GLU A 378 12.61 13.35 -20.83
N ALA A 379 12.15 13.60 -19.59
CA ALA A 379 11.67 12.57 -18.68
C ALA A 379 10.58 11.68 -19.30
N SER A 380 10.75 10.39 -19.18
CA SER A 380 9.73 9.41 -19.60
C SER A 380 8.54 9.46 -18.66
N ASN A 381 7.33 9.23 -19.19
CA ASN A 381 6.08 9.24 -18.43
C ASN A 381 5.21 8.06 -18.87
N LEU A 382 5.08 7.09 -18.00
CA LEU A 382 4.32 5.87 -18.24
C LEU A 382 3.06 5.82 -17.36
N ASP A 383 1.96 5.27 -17.89
CA ASP A 383 0.89 4.78 -17.03
C ASP A 383 1.40 3.53 -16.30
N ILE A 384 1.22 3.47 -14.99
CA ILE A 384 1.73 2.37 -14.15
C ILE A 384 1.28 0.99 -14.64
N ARG A 385 0.15 0.90 -15.32
CA ARG A 385 -0.41 -0.36 -15.86
C ARG A 385 0.40 -0.91 -17.02
N GLU A 386 1.07 -0.05 -17.78
CA GLU A 386 1.90 -0.43 -18.93
C GLU A 386 3.18 -1.15 -18.49
N ILE A 387 3.60 -0.98 -17.24
CA ILE A 387 4.81 -1.65 -16.71
C ILE A 387 4.68 -3.18 -16.80
N ALA A 388 3.53 -3.73 -16.41
CA ALA A 388 3.31 -5.18 -16.49
C ALA A 388 3.24 -5.67 -17.95
N GLU A 389 2.68 -4.87 -18.85
CA GLU A 389 2.59 -5.20 -20.29
C GLU A 389 3.98 -5.16 -20.94
N GLN A 390 4.83 -4.20 -20.56
CA GLN A 390 6.21 -4.11 -21.04
C GLN A 390 7.05 -5.27 -20.55
N ALA A 391 6.98 -5.59 -19.24
CA ALA A 391 7.70 -6.73 -18.66
C ALA A 391 7.36 -8.06 -19.35
N THR A 392 6.13 -8.22 -19.86
CA THR A 392 5.74 -9.43 -20.60
C THR A 392 6.28 -9.42 -22.05
N ARG A 393 6.51 -8.26 -22.65
CA ARG A 393 7.10 -8.12 -23.99
C ARG A 393 8.63 -8.24 -23.96
N ASP A 394 9.25 -7.81 -22.86
CA ASP A 394 10.71 -7.83 -22.65
C ASP A 394 11.22 -9.20 -22.16
N VAL A 395 10.36 -10.21 -22.00
CA VAL A 395 10.78 -11.60 -21.85
C VAL A 395 11.37 -12.01 -23.21
N VAL A 396 12.69 -11.89 -23.33
CA VAL A 396 13.44 -12.50 -24.43
C VAL A 396 13.21 -13.99 -24.32
N GLU A 397 12.51 -14.58 -25.29
CA GLU A 397 12.51 -16.04 -25.46
C GLU A 397 13.96 -16.44 -25.71
N VAL A 398 14.61 -16.96 -24.67
CA VAL A 398 15.94 -17.57 -24.84
C VAL A 398 15.70 -18.89 -25.57
N GLU A 399 16.04 -18.93 -26.86
CA GLU A 399 16.08 -20.18 -27.61
C GLU A 399 17.08 -21.13 -26.93
N THR A 400 16.56 -22.15 -26.29
CA THR A 400 17.40 -23.22 -25.76
C THR A 400 17.79 -24.16 -26.88
N VAL A 401 19.07 -24.21 -27.20
CA VAL A 401 19.64 -25.17 -28.18
C VAL A 401 20.11 -26.42 -27.44
N ALA A 402 19.83 -27.59 -28.03
CA ALA A 402 20.23 -28.88 -27.46
C ALA A 402 21.70 -29.23 -27.75
N ALA A 403 22.38 -28.50 -28.64
CA ALA A 403 23.76 -28.70 -28.99
C ALA A 403 24.41 -27.39 -29.46
N PHE A 404 25.68 -27.20 -29.16
CA PHE A 404 26.46 -26.04 -29.58
C PHE A 404 27.20 -26.34 -30.90
N SER A 405 27.38 -25.31 -31.72
CA SER A 405 28.25 -25.37 -32.91
C SER A 405 29.68 -24.94 -32.56
N GLU A 406 30.67 -25.29 -33.40
CA GLU A 406 32.07 -24.91 -33.20
C GLU A 406 32.32 -23.38 -33.15
N ASN A 407 31.36 -22.59 -33.62
CA ASN A 407 31.46 -21.12 -33.67
C ASN A 407 30.69 -20.43 -32.53
N ASP A 408 30.04 -21.16 -31.64
CA ASP A 408 29.27 -20.57 -30.53
C ASP A 408 30.18 -20.16 -29.37
N THR A 409 29.97 -19.00 -28.82
CA THR A 409 30.63 -18.57 -27.60
C THR A 409 29.77 -18.96 -26.41
N ILE A 410 30.29 -19.85 -25.56
CA ILE A 410 29.59 -20.28 -24.36
C ILE A 410 29.96 -19.34 -23.21
N LEU A 411 28.96 -18.73 -22.60
CA LEU A 411 29.08 -17.94 -21.37
C LEU A 411 28.38 -18.69 -20.23
N ASP A 412 29.15 -19.18 -19.27
CA ASP A 412 28.58 -19.75 -18.04
C ASP A 412 28.27 -18.63 -17.05
N ILE A 413 26.96 -18.42 -16.76
CA ILE A 413 26.47 -17.39 -15.85
C ILE A 413 26.18 -17.91 -14.43
N ARG A 414 26.50 -19.20 -14.16
CA ARG A 414 26.37 -19.78 -12.82
C ARG A 414 27.42 -19.17 -11.89
N SER A 415 27.11 -19.13 -10.58
CA SER A 415 28.11 -18.75 -9.57
C SER A 415 29.28 -19.74 -9.55
N ILE A 416 30.44 -19.33 -9.03
CA ILE A 416 31.65 -20.18 -8.94
C ILE A 416 31.36 -21.48 -8.19
N ASP A 417 30.50 -21.45 -7.19
CA ASP A 417 30.10 -22.62 -6.39
C ASP A 417 29.12 -23.57 -7.13
N GLU A 418 28.59 -23.19 -8.27
CA GLU A 418 27.62 -23.96 -9.10
C GLU A 418 28.27 -24.49 -10.39
N GLN A 419 29.56 -24.19 -10.64
CA GLN A 419 30.25 -24.55 -11.87
C GLN A 419 30.96 -25.92 -11.80
N ASP A 420 30.99 -26.59 -10.64
CA ASP A 420 31.54 -27.93 -10.42
C ASP A 420 30.55 -29.07 -10.72
#